data_f85cb4bfab354abd1f63f10a51947175
#
_entry.id   f85cb4bfab354abd1f63f10a51947175
#
_cell.length_a   1.000
_cell.length_b   1.000
_cell.length_c   1.000
_cell.angle_alpha   90.00
_cell.angle_beta   90.00
_cell.angle_gamma   90.00
#
_symmetry.space_group_name_H-M   'P 1'
#
loop_
_entity.id
_entity.type
_entity.pdbx_description
1 polymer ?
#
loop_
_entity_poly.entity_id
_entity_poly.type
_entity_poly.pdbx_seq_one_letter_code
_entity_poly.pdbx_strand_id
1 'polypeptide(L)'
;MSPFDEELSQRLQALSEQGLRRELRRVDSAQGPRIKIGGKTFLNFSSNDYLGLANDPILKEAAIKAVEKFGASAGASRLICGSLAPFHELEETLADFKKTEAALTFSTGYAAAIGTICALLGKNDIIIIDKLVHASIVDAARLSGAKLRVFNHNDLNDLEKILQWADKNSKAESGKRKAEILIVTESIFSMDGDAAPLREIVRLKNKYGAWLMVDEAHATGIIGKNGRGLAEKLGVSDQVEIQMGTLGKALGASGGYICGSRVLVDFLVNRARSFIFSTAPVPAAAAAATAAIQFIQSKPGEARRNLLWKRIKQFSVKFQSAIIPILIGDETRTVEAATKLRGQNIFIPAIRYPTVARGTARLRVTLTAAHTDKEVSQLTDALKTLNA
;
A
#
# COMPACT_ATOMS: atom_id res chain seq x y z
N MET A 1 -27.97 -19.94 -22.35
CA MET A 1 -26.73 -19.63 -21.60
C MET A 1 -25.82 -20.86 -21.71
N SER A 2 -24.51 -20.71 -21.78
CA SER A 2 -23.62 -21.88 -21.76
C SER A 2 -23.60 -22.52 -20.36
N PRO A 3 -23.31 -23.83 -20.20
CA PRO A 3 -23.15 -24.44 -18.87
C PRO A 3 -22.10 -23.73 -18.01
N PHE A 4 -21.07 -23.15 -18.63
CA PHE A 4 -20.07 -22.31 -17.96
C PHE A 4 -20.70 -21.04 -17.38
N ASP A 5 -21.53 -20.34 -18.15
CA ASP A 5 -22.19 -19.12 -17.68
C ASP A 5 -23.27 -19.42 -16.63
N GLU A 6 -23.94 -20.56 -16.70
CA GLU A 6 -24.92 -20.99 -15.70
C GLU A 6 -24.24 -21.21 -14.34
N GLU A 7 -23.10 -21.91 -14.32
CA GLU A 7 -22.32 -22.15 -13.09
C GLU A 7 -21.84 -20.81 -12.48
N LEU A 8 -21.28 -19.91 -13.31
CA LEU A 8 -20.84 -18.59 -12.82
C LEU A 8 -21.99 -17.73 -12.32
N SER A 9 -23.16 -17.80 -12.95
CA SER A 9 -24.37 -17.07 -12.52
C SER A 9 -24.84 -17.56 -11.15
N GLN A 10 -24.85 -18.88 -10.91
CA GLN A 10 -25.17 -19.45 -9.58
C GLN A 10 -24.20 -18.97 -8.50
N ARG A 11 -22.88 -18.96 -8.78
CA ARG A 11 -21.87 -18.44 -7.84
C ARG A 11 -22.07 -16.95 -7.57
N LEU A 12 -22.38 -16.14 -8.58
CA LEU A 12 -22.68 -14.71 -8.41
C LEU A 12 -23.96 -14.49 -7.60
N GLN A 13 -24.99 -15.32 -7.78
CA GLN A 13 -26.19 -15.28 -6.98
C GLN A 13 -25.89 -15.58 -5.52
N ALA A 14 -25.14 -16.65 -5.23
CA ALA A 14 -24.71 -16.97 -3.86
C ALA A 14 -23.92 -15.84 -3.20
N LEU A 15 -23.05 -15.12 -3.94
CA LEU A 15 -22.39 -13.91 -3.44
C LEU A 15 -23.39 -12.78 -3.16
N SER A 16 -24.45 -12.63 -3.98
CA SER A 16 -25.50 -11.63 -3.76
C SER A 16 -26.30 -11.91 -2.49
N GLU A 17 -26.69 -13.16 -2.28
CA GLU A 17 -27.43 -13.62 -1.09
C GLU A 17 -26.65 -13.42 0.20
N GLN A 18 -25.30 -13.55 0.13
CA GLN A 18 -24.40 -13.25 1.26
C GLN A 18 -24.09 -11.76 1.40
N GLY A 19 -24.63 -10.89 0.56
CA GLY A 19 -24.29 -9.45 0.54
C GLY A 19 -22.85 -9.16 0.14
N LEU A 20 -22.16 -10.10 -0.54
CA LEU A 20 -20.74 -9.99 -0.89
C LEU A 20 -20.51 -9.59 -2.35
N ARG A 21 -21.54 -9.57 -3.20
CA ARG A 21 -21.41 -9.16 -4.59
C ARG A 21 -20.87 -7.73 -4.70
N ARG A 22 -19.91 -7.55 -5.62
CA ARG A 22 -19.26 -6.27 -5.89
C ARG A 22 -19.52 -5.85 -7.32
N GLU A 23 -19.67 -4.54 -7.50
CA GLU A 23 -19.85 -3.92 -8.81
C GLU A 23 -18.89 -2.74 -8.96
N LEU A 24 -18.34 -2.59 -10.16
CA LEU A 24 -17.55 -1.42 -10.51
C LEU A 24 -18.48 -0.22 -10.70
N ARG A 25 -18.07 0.92 -10.16
CA ARG A 25 -18.76 2.19 -10.40
C ARG A 25 -17.92 3.06 -11.31
N ARG A 26 -18.50 3.48 -12.39
CA ARG A 26 -17.86 4.41 -13.31
C ARG A 26 -17.74 5.78 -12.65
N VAL A 27 -16.50 6.28 -12.59
CA VAL A 27 -16.17 7.64 -12.15
C VAL A 27 -15.86 8.47 -13.39
N ASP A 28 -16.64 9.51 -13.63
CA ASP A 28 -16.58 10.35 -14.84
C ASP A 28 -15.79 11.66 -14.63
N SER A 29 -14.90 11.70 -13.64
CA SER A 29 -14.02 12.83 -13.34
C SER A 29 -12.61 12.37 -13.03
N ALA A 30 -11.65 13.29 -13.01
CA ALA A 30 -10.36 13.06 -12.40
C ALA A 30 -10.51 12.76 -10.88
N GLN A 31 -9.50 12.11 -10.29
CA GLN A 31 -9.41 11.93 -8.84
C GLN A 31 -9.22 13.27 -8.13
N GLY A 32 -9.83 13.37 -6.95
CA GLY A 32 -9.76 14.56 -6.11
C GLY A 32 -10.76 14.49 -4.95
N PRO A 33 -10.90 15.59 -4.18
CA PRO A 33 -11.85 15.67 -3.07
C PRO A 33 -13.31 15.62 -3.52
N ARG A 34 -13.57 15.80 -4.81
CA ARG A 34 -14.87 15.67 -5.45
C ARG A 34 -14.76 14.79 -6.68
N ILE A 35 -15.69 13.83 -6.82
CA ILE A 35 -15.77 12.92 -7.98
C ILE A 35 -17.19 12.94 -8.56
N LYS A 36 -17.32 12.65 -9.85
CA LYS A 36 -18.61 12.49 -10.54
C LYS A 36 -18.91 11.01 -10.75
N ILE A 37 -20.09 10.57 -10.34
CA ILE A 37 -20.60 9.20 -10.54
C ILE A 37 -22.07 9.31 -10.99
N GLY A 38 -22.39 8.79 -12.15
CA GLY A 38 -23.77 8.81 -12.68
C GLY A 38 -24.34 10.24 -12.76
N GLY A 39 -23.56 11.21 -13.23
CA GLY A 39 -23.96 12.61 -13.37
C GLY A 39 -24.01 13.42 -12.06
N LYS A 40 -23.86 12.80 -10.88
CA LYS A 40 -23.85 13.49 -9.59
C LYS A 40 -22.44 13.69 -9.05
N THR A 41 -22.22 14.82 -8.37
CA THR A 41 -20.95 15.12 -7.70
C THR A 41 -21.01 14.71 -6.24
N PHE A 42 -19.98 13.98 -5.78
CA PHE A 42 -19.83 13.52 -4.41
C PHE A 42 -18.56 14.08 -3.79
N LEU A 43 -18.60 14.39 -2.50
CA LEU A 43 -17.42 14.54 -1.67
C LEU A 43 -16.78 13.17 -1.46
N ASN A 44 -15.51 13.04 -1.86
CA ASN A 44 -14.81 11.77 -1.90
C ASN A 44 -13.88 11.60 -0.68
N PHE A 45 -14.29 10.83 0.28
CA PHE A 45 -13.48 10.46 1.44
C PHE A 45 -12.97 9.01 1.38
N SER A 46 -12.61 8.53 0.19
CA SER A 46 -12.21 7.14 -0.04
C SER A 46 -10.92 6.97 -0.83
N SER A 47 -10.37 8.08 -1.36
CA SER A 47 -9.16 8.05 -2.17
C SER A 47 -7.91 7.84 -1.32
N ASN A 48 -6.96 7.04 -1.82
CA ASN A 48 -5.62 6.93 -1.25
C ASN A 48 -4.67 8.05 -1.74
N ASP A 49 -5.15 8.99 -2.55
CA ASP A 49 -4.41 10.17 -3.00
C ASP A 49 -4.29 11.20 -1.85
N TYR A 50 -3.55 10.82 -0.81
CA TYR A 50 -3.46 11.56 0.45
C TYR A 50 -2.99 13.01 0.30
N LEU A 51 -2.13 13.26 -0.68
CA LEU A 51 -1.61 14.61 -0.95
C LEU A 51 -2.36 15.35 -2.06
N GLY A 52 -3.32 14.68 -2.74
CA GLY A 52 -4.06 15.26 -3.86
C GLY A 52 -3.18 15.47 -5.08
N LEU A 53 -2.21 14.60 -5.32
CA LEU A 53 -1.24 14.71 -6.43
C LEU A 53 -1.70 14.02 -7.72
N ALA A 54 -2.63 13.07 -7.66
CA ALA A 54 -3.04 12.28 -8.83
C ALA A 54 -3.56 13.12 -10.02
N ASN A 55 -4.04 14.32 -9.75
CA ASN A 55 -4.50 15.26 -10.78
C ASN A 55 -3.68 16.59 -10.79
N ASP A 56 -2.54 16.64 -10.09
CA ASP A 56 -1.72 17.84 -9.99
C ASP A 56 -1.05 18.15 -11.34
N PRO A 57 -1.00 19.43 -11.76
CA PRO A 57 -0.32 19.85 -12.99
C PRO A 57 1.13 19.38 -13.11
N ILE A 58 1.89 19.36 -12.01
CA ILE A 58 3.30 18.93 -11.99
C ILE A 58 3.45 17.49 -12.50
N LEU A 59 2.59 16.58 -12.04
CA LEU A 59 2.63 15.19 -12.48
C LEU A 59 2.17 15.02 -13.92
N LYS A 60 1.11 15.76 -14.32
CA LYS A 60 0.60 15.73 -15.70
C LYS A 60 1.65 16.21 -16.70
N GLU A 61 2.31 17.32 -16.42
CA GLU A 61 3.36 17.85 -17.29
C GLU A 61 4.54 16.88 -17.43
N ALA A 62 4.99 16.26 -16.34
CA ALA A 62 6.02 15.25 -16.38
C ALA A 62 5.60 14.05 -17.22
N ALA A 63 4.36 13.58 -17.06
CA ALA A 63 3.81 12.47 -17.83
C ALA A 63 3.70 12.79 -19.32
N ILE A 64 3.20 13.98 -19.68
CA ILE A 64 3.08 14.45 -21.09
C ILE A 64 4.45 14.47 -21.75
N LYS A 65 5.45 15.12 -21.15
CA LYS A 65 6.83 15.17 -21.67
C LYS A 65 7.42 13.75 -21.87
N ALA A 66 7.12 12.82 -20.95
CA ALA A 66 7.59 11.45 -21.07
C ALA A 66 6.88 10.72 -22.23
N VAL A 67 5.58 10.94 -22.43
CA VAL A 67 4.86 10.37 -23.60
C VAL A 67 5.42 10.91 -24.91
N GLU A 68 5.64 12.22 -25.01
CA GLU A 68 6.20 12.87 -26.20
C GLU A 68 7.59 12.30 -26.57
N LYS A 69 8.44 12.02 -25.57
CA LYS A 69 9.81 11.56 -25.78
C LYS A 69 9.96 10.03 -25.93
N PHE A 70 9.21 9.27 -25.13
CA PHE A 70 9.38 7.82 -24.99
C PHE A 70 8.18 7.01 -25.49
N GLY A 71 7.11 7.66 -25.93
CA GLY A 71 5.88 6.98 -26.36
C GLY A 71 4.99 6.49 -25.21
N ALA A 72 3.93 5.78 -25.57
CA ALA A 72 2.90 5.30 -24.65
C ALA A 72 3.27 4.01 -23.92
N SER A 73 4.32 3.29 -24.35
CA SER A 73 4.71 1.98 -23.82
C SER A 73 6.23 1.80 -23.89
N ALA A 74 6.76 0.95 -23.02
CA ALA A 74 8.17 0.53 -23.10
C ALA A 74 8.42 -0.54 -24.17
N GLY A 75 7.40 -1.19 -24.70
CA GLY A 75 7.46 -2.14 -25.82
C GLY A 75 8.09 -3.49 -25.50
N ALA A 76 8.76 -3.66 -24.35
CA ALA A 76 9.42 -4.90 -23.94
C ALA A 76 9.59 -4.99 -22.42
N SER A 77 10.06 -6.13 -21.92
CA SER A 77 10.49 -6.25 -20.52
C SER A 77 11.78 -5.44 -20.28
N ARG A 78 12.02 -5.09 -19.00
CA ARG A 78 13.21 -4.33 -18.57
C ARG A 78 14.53 -4.98 -18.99
N LEU A 79 14.61 -6.30 -18.99
CA LEU A 79 15.82 -7.07 -19.31
C LEU A 79 16.06 -7.24 -20.82
N ILE A 80 15.12 -6.88 -21.66
CA ILE A 80 15.28 -6.93 -23.12
C ILE A 80 15.65 -5.53 -23.64
N CYS A 81 14.68 -4.71 -24.00
CA CYS A 81 14.92 -3.34 -24.46
C CYS A 81 13.94 -2.31 -23.82
N GLY A 82 13.13 -2.74 -22.85
CA GLY A 82 12.14 -1.89 -22.18
C GLY A 82 12.71 -1.09 -21.00
N SER A 83 14.03 -1.10 -20.74
CA SER A 83 14.64 -0.37 -19.62
C SER A 83 14.92 1.09 -19.99
N LEU A 84 13.86 1.86 -20.20
CA LEU A 84 13.95 3.25 -20.62
C LEU A 84 14.44 4.17 -19.49
N ALA A 85 15.03 5.30 -19.83
CA ALA A 85 15.63 6.26 -18.90
C ALA A 85 14.70 6.67 -17.74
N PRO A 86 13.39 6.94 -17.94
CA PRO A 86 12.51 7.32 -16.82
C PRO A 86 12.45 6.33 -15.66
N PHE A 87 12.70 5.04 -15.90
CA PHE A 87 12.73 4.04 -14.82
C PHE A 87 14.01 4.17 -13.99
N HIS A 88 15.16 4.39 -14.61
CA HIS A 88 16.44 4.59 -13.92
C HIS A 88 16.40 5.89 -13.10
N GLU A 89 15.92 6.99 -13.70
CA GLU A 89 15.74 8.27 -13.03
C GLU A 89 14.82 8.15 -11.79
N LEU A 90 13.74 7.38 -11.90
CA LEU A 90 12.85 7.10 -10.78
C LEU A 90 13.53 6.27 -9.69
N GLU A 91 14.25 5.20 -10.07
CA GLU A 91 14.94 4.31 -9.14
C GLU A 91 16.07 5.03 -8.38
N GLU A 92 16.83 5.89 -9.06
CA GLU A 92 17.84 6.77 -8.45
C GLU A 92 17.17 7.78 -7.48
N THR A 93 16.09 8.41 -7.91
CA THR A 93 15.32 9.36 -7.09
C THR A 93 14.71 8.69 -5.84
N LEU A 94 14.21 7.45 -5.98
CA LEU A 94 13.68 6.66 -4.87
C LEU A 94 14.78 6.28 -3.87
N ALA A 95 15.92 5.82 -4.35
CA ALA A 95 17.06 5.43 -3.54
C ALA A 95 17.56 6.64 -2.71
N ASP A 96 17.75 7.80 -3.35
CA ASP A 96 18.10 9.03 -2.63
C ASP A 96 17.02 9.46 -1.63
N PHE A 97 15.76 9.43 -2.04
CA PHE A 97 14.65 9.81 -1.17
C PHE A 97 14.56 8.90 0.06
N LYS A 98 14.65 7.58 -0.11
CA LYS A 98 14.55 6.60 0.98
C LYS A 98 15.86 6.42 1.76
N LYS A 99 16.95 7.03 1.28
CA LYS A 99 18.30 6.90 1.84
C LYS A 99 18.77 5.45 1.88
N THR A 100 18.62 4.78 0.75
CA THR A 100 19.11 3.43 0.50
C THR A 100 20.12 3.44 -0.65
N GLU A 101 20.88 2.36 -0.83
CA GLU A 101 21.88 2.26 -1.88
C GLU A 101 21.25 2.13 -3.28
N ALA A 102 20.05 1.53 -3.34
CA ALA A 102 19.38 1.27 -4.62
C ALA A 102 17.87 1.13 -4.44
N ALA A 103 17.14 1.23 -5.56
CA ALA A 103 15.72 0.93 -5.67
C ALA A 103 15.44 0.13 -6.95
N LEU A 104 14.34 -0.62 -6.94
CA LEU A 104 13.78 -1.32 -8.10
C LEU A 104 12.28 -1.07 -8.18
N THR A 105 11.82 -0.71 -9.38
CA THR A 105 10.39 -0.42 -9.64
C THR A 105 9.68 -1.59 -10.30
N PHE A 106 8.41 -1.76 -9.94
CA PHE A 106 7.51 -2.80 -10.43
C PHE A 106 6.22 -2.16 -10.96
N SER A 107 5.45 -2.89 -11.77
CA SER A 107 4.16 -2.42 -12.30
C SER A 107 3.13 -2.07 -11.21
N THR A 108 3.17 -2.76 -10.07
CA THR A 108 2.29 -2.52 -8.92
C THR A 108 2.99 -2.87 -7.60
N GLY A 109 2.47 -2.38 -6.46
CA GLY A 109 2.90 -2.84 -5.14
C GLY A 109 2.68 -4.35 -4.95
N TYR A 110 1.61 -4.89 -5.53
CA TYR A 110 1.34 -6.33 -5.52
C TYR A 110 2.48 -7.12 -6.21
N ALA A 111 2.91 -6.67 -7.39
CA ALA A 111 4.02 -7.28 -8.12
C ALA A 111 5.36 -7.14 -7.37
N ALA A 112 5.57 -6.02 -6.66
CA ALA A 112 6.75 -5.81 -5.82
C ALA A 112 6.79 -6.81 -4.65
N ALA A 113 5.68 -7.00 -3.92
CA ALA A 113 5.60 -7.98 -2.83
C ALA A 113 5.87 -9.41 -3.32
N ILE A 114 5.15 -9.86 -4.37
CA ILE A 114 5.33 -11.20 -4.93
C ILE A 114 6.75 -11.41 -5.45
N GLY A 115 7.26 -10.46 -6.24
CA GLY A 115 8.60 -10.56 -6.82
C GLY A 115 9.68 -10.69 -5.76
N THR A 116 9.59 -9.87 -4.71
CA THR A 116 10.59 -9.80 -3.64
C THR A 116 10.56 -11.03 -2.74
N ILE A 117 9.40 -11.35 -2.17
CA ILE A 117 9.27 -12.45 -1.21
C ILE A 117 9.58 -13.80 -1.87
N CYS A 118 9.05 -14.04 -3.09
CA CYS A 118 9.31 -15.28 -3.81
C CYS A 118 10.75 -15.38 -4.36
N ALA A 119 11.46 -14.26 -4.55
CA ALA A 119 12.87 -14.29 -4.92
C ALA A 119 13.77 -14.64 -3.74
N LEU A 120 13.45 -14.12 -2.56
CA LEU A 120 14.28 -14.24 -1.36
C LEU A 120 14.08 -15.55 -0.62
N LEU A 121 12.87 -16.09 -0.61
CA LEU A 121 12.49 -17.23 0.23
C LEU A 121 12.05 -18.44 -0.58
N GLY A 122 12.28 -19.61 -0.02
CA GLY A 122 11.84 -20.88 -0.57
C GLY A 122 11.43 -21.86 0.53
N LYS A 123 11.17 -23.13 0.16
CA LYS A 123 10.59 -24.19 0.99
C LYS A 123 11.25 -24.40 2.38
N ASN A 124 12.54 -24.12 2.49
CA ASN A 124 13.28 -24.32 3.74
C ASN A 124 13.27 -23.09 4.66
N ASP A 125 12.90 -21.94 4.12
CA ASP A 125 12.92 -20.67 4.84
C ASP A 125 11.63 -20.44 5.65
N ILE A 126 11.65 -19.42 6.50
CA ILE A 126 10.54 -19.08 7.40
C ILE A 126 10.12 -17.65 7.11
N ILE A 127 8.83 -17.44 6.88
CA ILE A 127 8.24 -16.10 6.77
C ILE A 127 7.24 -15.88 7.92
N ILE A 128 7.41 -14.77 8.62
CA ILE A 128 6.59 -14.37 9.76
C ILE A 128 5.88 -13.07 9.40
N ILE A 129 4.56 -13.07 9.34
CA ILE A 129 3.77 -11.89 8.92
C ILE A 129 2.82 -11.45 10.03
N ASP A 130 2.55 -10.15 10.13
CA ASP A 130 1.45 -9.64 10.93
C ASP A 130 0.11 -10.12 10.35
N LYS A 131 -0.87 -10.37 11.20
CA LYS A 131 -2.20 -10.88 10.83
C LYS A 131 -2.96 -9.96 9.88
N LEU A 132 -2.69 -8.66 9.91
CA LEU A 132 -3.40 -7.65 9.12
C LEU A 132 -2.60 -7.11 7.93
N VAL A 133 -1.49 -7.72 7.54
CA VAL A 133 -0.75 -7.31 6.33
C VAL A 133 -1.60 -7.43 5.08
N HIS A 134 -1.27 -6.63 4.08
CA HIS A 134 -1.94 -6.61 2.79
C HIS A 134 -1.97 -8.00 2.12
N ALA A 135 -3.05 -8.29 1.40
CA ALA A 135 -3.25 -9.58 0.71
C ALA A 135 -2.07 -9.97 -0.19
N SER A 136 -1.40 -9.01 -0.84
CA SER A 136 -0.22 -9.27 -1.66
C SER A 136 0.93 -9.93 -0.90
N ILE A 137 1.10 -9.61 0.39
CA ILE A 137 2.12 -10.20 1.26
C ILE A 137 1.72 -11.63 1.63
N VAL A 138 0.43 -11.84 1.95
CA VAL A 138 -0.11 -13.19 2.24
C VAL A 138 0.04 -14.10 1.03
N ASP A 139 -0.31 -13.61 -0.16
CA ASP A 139 -0.22 -14.37 -1.40
C ASP A 139 1.24 -14.67 -1.77
N ALA A 140 2.13 -13.69 -1.61
CA ALA A 140 3.57 -13.87 -1.80
C ALA A 140 4.16 -14.89 -0.82
N ALA A 141 3.76 -14.84 0.45
CA ALA A 141 4.20 -15.79 1.47
C ALA A 141 3.80 -17.23 1.12
N ARG A 142 2.56 -17.42 0.65
CA ARG A 142 2.09 -18.74 0.19
C ARG A 142 2.80 -19.22 -1.06
N LEU A 143 2.98 -18.33 -2.04
CA LEU A 143 3.60 -18.63 -3.33
C LEU A 143 5.10 -18.95 -3.19
N SER A 144 5.80 -18.36 -2.24
CA SER A 144 7.22 -18.63 -1.96
C SER A 144 7.49 -20.09 -1.54
N GLY A 145 6.48 -20.76 -0.98
CA GLY A 145 6.60 -22.09 -0.39
C GLY A 145 7.32 -22.10 0.97
N ALA A 146 7.71 -20.95 1.51
CA ALA A 146 8.32 -20.84 2.84
C ALA A 146 7.35 -21.25 3.95
N LYS A 147 7.88 -21.64 5.10
CA LYS A 147 7.10 -21.98 6.28
C LYS A 147 6.43 -20.72 6.84
N LEU A 148 5.17 -20.49 6.48
CA LEU A 148 4.39 -19.33 6.91
C LEU A 148 4.01 -19.43 8.40
N ARG A 149 4.26 -18.34 9.13
CA ARG A 149 3.77 -18.09 10.49
C ARG A 149 3.11 -16.71 10.53
N VAL A 150 2.05 -16.61 11.31
CA VAL A 150 1.27 -15.37 11.44
C VAL A 150 1.23 -15.02 12.92
N PHE A 151 1.66 -13.82 13.28
CA PHE A 151 1.49 -13.32 14.65
C PHE A 151 0.28 -12.39 14.75
N ASN A 152 -0.31 -12.35 15.94
CA ASN A 152 -1.44 -11.49 16.22
C ASN A 152 -1.05 -10.01 16.02
N HIS A 153 -1.98 -9.25 15.47
CA HIS A 153 -1.74 -7.88 15.06
C HIS A 153 -1.08 -7.04 16.16
N ASN A 154 0.11 -6.50 15.82
CA ASN A 154 0.95 -5.68 16.69
C ASN A 154 1.33 -6.34 18.05
N ASP A 155 1.16 -7.66 18.20
CA ASP A 155 1.51 -8.40 19.41
C ASP A 155 2.98 -8.85 19.40
N LEU A 156 3.82 -8.08 20.09
CA LEU A 156 5.25 -8.33 20.20
C LEU A 156 5.58 -9.62 20.97
N ASN A 157 4.74 -10.01 21.93
CA ASN A 157 4.94 -11.25 22.70
C ASN A 157 4.68 -12.46 21.83
N ASP A 158 3.65 -12.41 20.98
CA ASP A 158 3.35 -13.47 20.02
C ASP A 158 4.43 -13.55 18.93
N LEU A 159 4.88 -12.41 18.41
CA LEU A 159 6.01 -12.33 17.49
C LEU A 159 7.28 -12.96 18.09
N GLU A 160 7.62 -12.63 19.34
CA GLU A 160 8.82 -13.18 20.00
C GLU A 160 8.72 -14.69 20.20
N LYS A 161 7.57 -15.23 20.61
CA LYS A 161 7.34 -16.69 20.69
C LYS A 161 7.58 -17.39 19.35
N ILE A 162 7.06 -16.80 18.26
CA ILE A 162 7.27 -17.34 16.91
C ILE A 162 8.74 -17.25 16.49
N LEU A 163 9.45 -16.16 16.82
CA LEU A 163 10.87 -16.05 16.56
C LEU A 163 11.71 -17.07 17.34
N GLN A 164 11.38 -17.33 18.60
CA GLN A 164 12.01 -18.40 19.39
C GLN A 164 11.81 -19.77 18.75
N TRP A 165 10.60 -20.04 18.25
CA TRP A 165 10.33 -21.26 17.50
C TRP A 165 11.12 -21.30 16.18
N ALA A 166 11.16 -20.19 15.44
CA ALA A 166 11.88 -20.09 14.19
C ALA A 166 13.39 -20.30 14.36
N ASP A 167 14.00 -19.71 15.37
CA ASP A 167 15.43 -19.90 15.67
C ASP A 167 15.78 -21.36 15.95
N LYS A 168 14.94 -22.06 16.72
CA LYS A 168 15.14 -23.51 17.00
C LYS A 168 15.00 -24.35 15.72
N ASN A 169 14.14 -23.96 14.78
CA ASN A 169 13.81 -24.70 13.56
C ASN A 169 14.57 -24.24 12.32
N SER A 170 15.39 -23.19 12.42
CA SER A 170 16.24 -22.67 11.33
C SER A 170 17.63 -23.29 11.30
N LYS A 171 18.03 -24.06 12.32
CA LYS A 171 19.37 -24.63 12.41
C LYS A 171 19.65 -25.53 11.23
N ALA A 172 20.86 -25.40 10.68
CA ALA A 172 21.32 -26.22 9.58
C ALA A 172 21.43 -27.69 10.03
N GLU A 173 20.76 -28.58 9.31
CA GLU A 173 21.15 -29.99 9.30
C GLU A 173 22.49 -30.13 8.58
N SER A 174 23.28 -31.17 8.94
CA SER A 174 24.57 -31.43 8.31
C SER A 174 24.47 -31.37 6.77
N GLY A 175 25.21 -30.46 6.15
CA GLY A 175 25.25 -30.28 4.69
C GLY A 175 24.14 -29.39 4.09
N LYS A 176 23.24 -28.82 4.89
CA LYS A 176 22.20 -27.88 4.39
C LYS A 176 22.45 -26.44 4.85
N ARG A 177 22.03 -25.47 4.02
CA ARG A 177 22.05 -24.05 4.38
C ARG A 177 21.10 -23.82 5.59
N LYS A 178 21.50 -22.93 6.51
CA LYS A 178 20.60 -22.41 7.55
C LYS A 178 19.39 -21.76 6.89
N ALA A 179 18.20 -21.98 7.43
CA ALA A 179 16.99 -21.32 6.96
C ALA A 179 17.03 -19.81 7.29
N GLU A 180 16.66 -18.99 6.32
CA GLU A 180 16.47 -17.57 6.54
C GLU A 180 15.11 -17.31 7.19
N ILE A 181 15.05 -16.26 8.02
CA ILE A 181 13.82 -15.83 8.68
C ILE A 181 13.52 -14.41 8.19
N LEU A 182 12.36 -14.21 7.56
CA LEU A 182 11.89 -12.90 7.14
C LEU A 182 10.65 -12.51 7.95
N ILE A 183 10.72 -11.36 8.62
CA ILE A 183 9.55 -10.70 9.23
C ILE A 183 9.00 -9.71 8.21
N VAL A 184 7.66 -9.71 8.01
CA VAL A 184 6.99 -8.71 7.15
C VAL A 184 5.85 -8.05 7.92
N THR A 185 5.83 -6.72 7.91
CA THR A 185 4.76 -5.92 8.50
C THR A 185 4.45 -4.69 7.63
N GLU A 186 3.29 -4.06 7.84
CA GLU A 186 3.02 -2.72 7.31
C GLU A 186 3.46 -1.66 8.35
N SER A 187 3.90 -0.52 7.88
CA SER A 187 4.18 0.63 8.78
C SER A 187 2.89 1.27 9.28
N ILE A 188 1.91 1.42 8.39
CA ILE A 188 0.53 1.84 8.68
C ILE A 188 -0.41 0.84 8.03
N PHE A 189 -1.28 0.24 8.81
CA PHE A 189 -2.20 -0.79 8.34
C PHE A 189 -3.36 -0.20 7.52
N SER A 190 -3.60 -0.81 6.38
CA SER A 190 -4.44 -0.26 5.32
C SER A 190 -5.91 -0.07 5.68
N MET A 191 -6.46 -0.88 6.61
CA MET A 191 -7.86 -0.86 7.00
C MET A 191 -8.11 -0.27 8.39
N ASP A 192 -7.08 -0.23 9.24
CA ASP A 192 -7.16 0.19 10.63
C ASP A 192 -6.49 1.56 10.85
N GLY A 193 -5.52 1.94 10.01
CA GLY A 193 -4.85 3.23 10.07
C GLY A 193 -3.89 3.38 11.24
N ASP A 194 -3.69 2.33 12.01
CA ASP A 194 -2.74 2.29 13.12
C ASP A 194 -1.31 1.97 12.67
N ALA A 195 -0.35 2.22 13.54
CA ALA A 195 1.05 2.09 13.24
C ALA A 195 1.66 0.83 13.88
N ALA A 196 2.57 0.18 13.16
CA ALA A 196 3.37 -0.91 13.71
C ALA A 196 4.39 -0.41 14.75
N PRO A 197 4.68 -1.19 15.80
CA PRO A 197 5.74 -0.91 16.77
C PRO A 197 7.13 -1.25 16.20
N LEU A 198 7.57 -0.51 15.15
CA LEU A 198 8.74 -0.87 14.36
C LEU A 198 10.05 -0.89 15.17
N ARG A 199 10.21 -0.04 16.21
CA ARG A 199 11.42 -0.06 17.05
C ARG A 199 11.58 -1.39 17.76
N GLU A 200 10.48 -1.89 18.31
CA GLU A 200 10.44 -3.16 19.04
C GLU A 200 10.60 -4.34 18.09
N ILE A 201 9.97 -4.28 16.89
CA ILE A 201 10.15 -5.29 15.84
C ILE A 201 11.62 -5.34 15.39
N VAL A 202 12.26 -4.20 15.18
CA VAL A 202 13.70 -4.11 14.85
C VAL A 202 14.55 -4.72 15.98
N ARG A 203 14.25 -4.44 17.24
CA ARG A 203 14.96 -5.06 18.36
C ARG A 203 14.84 -6.58 18.34
N LEU A 204 13.64 -7.10 18.10
CA LEU A 204 13.40 -8.54 18.03
C LEU A 204 14.09 -9.15 16.82
N LYS A 205 14.00 -8.55 15.63
CA LYS A 205 14.68 -9.08 14.45
C LYS A 205 16.19 -9.17 14.62
N ASN A 206 16.79 -8.15 15.27
CA ASN A 206 18.23 -8.15 15.57
C ASN A 206 18.59 -9.26 16.57
N LYS A 207 17.78 -9.45 17.63
CA LYS A 207 18.00 -10.50 18.63
C LYS A 207 18.03 -11.91 18.03
N TYR A 208 17.19 -12.17 17.01
CA TYR A 208 17.04 -13.49 16.39
C TYR A 208 17.73 -13.61 15.02
N GLY A 209 18.44 -12.57 14.55
CA GLY A 209 19.12 -12.58 13.26
C GLY A 209 18.17 -12.75 12.07
N ALA A 210 16.98 -12.17 12.16
CA ALA A 210 15.99 -12.18 11.08
C ALA A 210 16.14 -10.97 10.16
N TRP A 211 15.67 -11.07 8.92
CA TRP A 211 15.47 -9.93 8.03
C TRP A 211 14.12 -9.27 8.28
N LEU A 212 14.01 -8.00 7.94
CA LEU A 212 12.77 -7.24 8.07
C LEU A 212 12.39 -6.57 6.75
N MET A 213 11.17 -6.83 6.30
CA MET A 213 10.51 -6.10 5.23
C MET A 213 9.39 -5.25 5.81
N VAL A 214 9.39 -3.95 5.49
CA VAL A 214 8.34 -3.02 5.91
C VAL A 214 7.63 -2.46 4.69
N ASP A 215 6.31 -2.65 4.61
CA ASP A 215 5.46 -1.99 3.63
C ASP A 215 5.08 -0.59 4.12
N GLU A 216 5.65 0.42 3.48
CA GLU A 216 5.44 1.85 3.74
C GLU A 216 4.38 2.48 2.82
N ALA A 217 3.55 1.66 2.16
CA ALA A 217 2.59 2.12 1.14
C ALA A 217 1.62 3.20 1.66
N HIS A 218 1.26 3.17 2.95
CA HIS A 218 0.38 4.14 3.59
C HIS A 218 1.12 5.21 4.42
N ALA A 219 2.45 5.20 4.42
CA ALA A 219 3.27 6.15 5.16
C ALA A 219 4.18 7.01 4.25
N THR A 220 4.65 6.45 3.14
CA THR A 220 5.47 7.17 2.15
C THR A 220 4.74 8.40 1.62
N GLY A 221 5.42 9.54 1.61
CA GLY A 221 4.89 10.84 1.22
C GLY A 221 4.28 11.63 2.37
N ILE A 222 3.87 11.00 3.47
CA ILE A 222 3.06 11.67 4.50
C ILE A 222 3.59 11.55 5.93
N ILE A 223 4.35 10.52 6.28
CA ILE A 223 4.90 10.32 7.62
C ILE A 223 6.42 10.53 7.61
N GLY A 224 6.95 11.06 8.72
CA GLY A 224 8.34 11.45 8.88
C GLY A 224 8.61 12.91 8.50
N LYS A 225 9.74 13.45 8.95
CA LYS A 225 10.14 14.84 8.71
C LYS A 225 10.21 15.14 7.20
N ASN A 226 10.79 14.22 6.44
CA ASN A 226 10.95 14.34 5.00
C ASN A 226 9.88 13.57 4.20
N GLY A 227 8.90 12.94 4.87
CA GLY A 227 7.87 12.13 4.23
C GLY A 227 8.35 10.75 3.77
N ARG A 228 9.45 10.23 4.31
CA ARG A 228 10.01 8.94 3.87
C ARG A 228 9.27 7.74 4.44
N GLY A 229 8.49 7.93 5.50
CA GLY A 229 7.68 6.89 6.13
C GLY A 229 7.85 6.78 7.64
N LEU A 230 7.29 5.73 8.22
CA LEU A 230 7.31 5.49 9.66
C LEU A 230 8.71 5.09 10.15
N ALA A 231 9.46 4.33 9.36
CA ALA A 231 10.82 3.95 9.70
C ALA A 231 11.72 5.19 9.87
N GLU A 232 11.58 6.22 9.00
CA GLU A 232 12.23 7.53 9.19
C GLU A 232 11.79 8.20 10.49
N LYS A 233 10.48 8.29 10.72
CA LYS A 233 9.94 8.95 11.93
C LYS A 233 10.47 8.34 13.21
N LEU A 234 10.70 7.03 13.20
CA LEU A 234 11.17 6.28 14.37
C LEU A 234 12.70 6.15 14.43
N GLY A 235 13.43 6.58 13.39
CA GLY A 235 14.89 6.52 13.33
C GLY A 235 15.43 5.10 13.20
N VAL A 236 14.74 4.23 12.45
CA VAL A 236 15.12 2.82 12.27
C VAL A 236 15.28 2.42 10.81
N SER A 237 15.31 3.39 9.88
CA SER A 237 15.33 3.12 8.43
C SER A 237 16.54 2.30 7.98
N ASP A 238 17.69 2.51 8.59
CA ASP A 238 18.95 1.80 8.36
C ASP A 238 18.96 0.34 8.86
N GLN A 239 17.97 -0.03 9.63
CA GLN A 239 17.80 -1.37 10.20
C GLN A 239 16.68 -2.17 9.53
N VAL A 240 16.10 -1.62 8.46
CA VAL A 240 15.09 -2.29 7.62
C VAL A 240 15.76 -2.70 6.32
N GLU A 241 15.94 -4.00 6.12
CA GLU A 241 16.62 -4.53 4.92
C GLU A 241 15.84 -4.25 3.65
N ILE A 242 14.49 -4.29 3.72
CA ILE A 242 13.62 -4.21 2.57
C ILE A 242 12.52 -3.18 2.84
N GLN A 243 12.64 -2.00 2.26
CA GLN A 243 11.60 -0.98 2.29
C GLN A 243 10.75 -1.09 1.03
N MET A 244 9.51 -1.53 1.20
CA MET A 244 8.53 -1.61 0.13
C MET A 244 7.58 -0.40 0.16
N GLY A 245 7.06 -0.02 -1.01
CA GLY A 245 5.98 0.96 -1.08
C GLY A 245 5.28 0.97 -2.43
N THR A 246 4.36 1.93 -2.58
CA THR A 246 3.59 2.13 -3.81
C THR A 246 3.69 3.57 -4.28
N LEU A 247 3.66 3.73 -5.60
CA LEU A 247 3.63 5.03 -6.27
C LEU A 247 2.18 5.52 -6.49
N GLY A 248 1.18 4.63 -6.29
CA GLY A 248 -0.24 4.87 -6.60
C GLY A 248 -1.07 5.46 -5.48
N LYS A 249 -0.46 5.94 -4.37
CA LYS A 249 -1.18 6.52 -3.23
C LYS A 249 -0.77 7.99 -3.04
N ALA A 250 -0.07 8.35 -1.97
CA ALA A 250 0.35 9.73 -1.73
C ALA A 250 1.21 10.34 -2.86
N LEU A 251 1.90 9.52 -3.64
CA LEU A 251 2.69 9.96 -4.79
C LEU A 251 1.84 10.20 -6.07
N GLY A 252 0.55 9.87 -6.08
CA GLY A 252 -0.39 10.20 -7.16
C GLY A 252 -0.09 9.60 -8.54
N ALA A 253 0.86 8.63 -8.62
CA ALA A 253 1.29 7.99 -9.87
C ALA A 253 0.81 6.53 -9.97
N SER A 254 1.61 5.63 -10.52
CA SER A 254 1.32 4.21 -10.61
C SER A 254 2.60 3.37 -10.50
N GLY A 255 2.50 2.21 -9.83
CA GLY A 255 3.60 1.28 -9.65
C GLY A 255 3.85 0.91 -8.20
N GLY A 256 4.82 0.03 -7.99
CA GLY A 256 5.38 -0.32 -6.69
C GLY A 256 6.90 -0.22 -6.74
N TYR A 257 7.53 -0.23 -5.56
CA TYR A 257 8.98 -0.18 -5.48
C TYR A 257 9.49 -0.97 -4.28
N ILE A 258 10.75 -1.40 -4.41
CA ILE A 258 11.59 -1.90 -3.31
C ILE A 258 12.82 -1.02 -3.23
N CYS A 259 13.19 -0.62 -2.02
CA CYS A 259 14.43 0.09 -1.70
C CYS A 259 15.24 -0.72 -0.68
N GLY A 260 16.56 -0.75 -0.84
CA GLY A 260 17.49 -1.45 0.06
C GLY A 260 18.92 -1.38 -0.43
N SER A 261 19.72 -2.39 -0.10
CA SER A 261 21.11 -2.47 -0.57
C SER A 261 21.20 -2.69 -2.09
N ARG A 262 22.31 -2.31 -2.69
CA ARG A 262 22.61 -2.60 -4.11
C ARG A 262 22.52 -4.10 -4.40
N VAL A 263 23.08 -4.91 -3.52
CA VAL A 263 23.07 -6.38 -3.62
C VAL A 263 21.65 -6.94 -3.64
N LEU A 264 20.74 -6.41 -2.80
CA LEU A 264 19.33 -6.80 -2.82
C LEU A 264 18.71 -6.50 -4.19
N VAL A 265 18.88 -5.29 -4.70
CA VAL A 265 18.30 -4.87 -5.97
C VAL A 265 18.84 -5.70 -7.13
N ASP A 266 20.16 -5.91 -7.18
CA ASP A 266 20.78 -6.75 -8.20
C ASP A 266 20.28 -8.20 -8.14
N PHE A 267 20.08 -8.73 -6.94
CA PHE A 267 19.49 -10.06 -6.74
C PHE A 267 18.05 -10.11 -7.27
N LEU A 268 17.22 -9.09 -6.98
CA LEU A 268 15.83 -9.03 -7.45
C LEU A 268 15.74 -8.90 -8.98
N VAL A 269 16.62 -8.12 -9.62
CA VAL A 269 16.72 -8.04 -11.09
C VAL A 269 16.90 -9.41 -11.71
N ASN A 270 17.65 -10.31 -11.05
CA ASN A 270 17.98 -11.64 -11.54
C ASN A 270 17.00 -12.74 -11.09
N ARG A 271 16.15 -12.49 -10.07
CA ARG A 271 15.32 -13.54 -9.47
C ARG A 271 13.84 -13.21 -9.34
N ALA A 272 13.46 -11.93 -9.31
CA ALA A 272 12.07 -11.53 -9.14
C ALA A 272 11.25 -11.81 -10.41
N ARG A 273 10.46 -12.87 -10.42
CA ARG A 273 9.69 -13.31 -11.59
C ARG A 273 8.68 -12.26 -12.08
N SER A 274 8.04 -11.52 -11.18
CA SER A 274 7.12 -10.43 -11.53
C SER A 274 7.81 -9.23 -12.18
N PHE A 275 9.14 -9.12 -12.07
CA PHE A 275 9.97 -8.16 -12.78
C PHE A 275 10.45 -8.72 -14.13
N ILE A 276 11.03 -9.93 -14.11
CA ILE A 276 11.67 -10.56 -15.28
C ILE A 276 10.65 -10.81 -16.39
N PHE A 277 9.49 -11.36 -16.05
CA PHE A 277 8.49 -11.85 -17.00
C PHE A 277 7.31 -10.87 -17.22
N SER A 278 7.51 -9.59 -16.88
CA SER A 278 6.53 -8.53 -17.15
C SER A 278 7.09 -7.56 -18.18
N THR A 279 6.23 -7.10 -19.09
CA THR A 279 6.53 -5.88 -19.85
C THR A 279 6.76 -4.73 -18.88
N ALA A 280 7.74 -3.88 -19.16
CA ALA A 280 8.05 -2.72 -18.34
C ALA A 280 6.82 -1.80 -18.18
N PRO A 281 6.69 -1.09 -17.04
CA PRO A 281 5.61 -0.11 -16.82
C PRO A 281 5.58 0.99 -17.88
N VAL A 282 4.56 1.85 -17.82
CA VAL A 282 4.45 3.00 -18.72
C VAL A 282 5.47 4.07 -18.34
N PRO A 283 6.32 4.58 -19.27
CA PRO A 283 7.33 5.60 -18.98
C PRO A 283 6.74 6.88 -18.33
N ALA A 284 5.56 7.28 -18.78
CA ALA A 284 4.84 8.43 -18.22
C ALA A 284 4.53 8.29 -16.72
N ALA A 285 4.20 7.07 -16.26
CA ALA A 285 3.96 6.82 -14.85
C ALA A 285 5.24 6.95 -14.01
N ALA A 286 6.38 6.51 -14.56
CA ALA A 286 7.68 6.66 -13.90
C ALA A 286 8.07 8.14 -13.78
N ALA A 287 7.94 8.93 -14.85
CA ALA A 287 8.23 10.34 -14.85
C ALA A 287 7.32 11.13 -13.89
N ALA A 288 6.02 10.82 -13.85
CA ALA A 288 5.09 11.40 -12.88
C ALA A 288 5.50 11.07 -11.43
N ALA A 289 5.91 9.84 -11.15
CA ALA A 289 6.36 9.43 -9.82
C ALA A 289 7.66 10.16 -9.41
N THR A 290 8.62 10.32 -10.33
CA THR A 290 9.83 11.12 -10.09
C THR A 290 9.47 12.55 -9.72
N ALA A 291 8.60 13.22 -10.49
CA ALA A 291 8.12 14.56 -10.20
C ALA A 291 7.39 14.64 -8.83
N ALA A 292 6.60 13.63 -8.48
CA ALA A 292 5.93 13.56 -7.18
C ALA A 292 6.93 13.47 -6.02
N ILE A 293 7.98 12.66 -6.13
CA ILE A 293 9.01 12.53 -5.10
C ILE A 293 9.78 13.84 -4.94
N GLN A 294 10.16 14.49 -6.04
CA GLN A 294 10.80 15.80 -6.03
C GLN A 294 9.90 16.86 -5.39
N PHE A 295 8.61 16.85 -5.72
CA PHE A 295 7.63 17.75 -5.12
C PHE A 295 7.53 17.57 -3.60
N ILE A 296 7.37 16.32 -3.10
CA ILE A 296 7.22 16.09 -1.65
C ILE A 296 8.47 16.44 -0.84
N GLN A 297 9.64 16.47 -1.46
CA GLN A 297 10.90 16.94 -0.84
C GLN A 297 11.03 18.47 -0.83
N SER A 298 10.21 19.19 -1.57
CA SER A 298 10.22 20.65 -1.66
C SER A 298 9.44 21.31 -0.53
N LYS A 299 9.64 22.64 -0.34
CA LYS A 299 8.85 23.44 0.61
C LYS A 299 7.33 23.38 0.35
N PRO A 300 6.85 23.49 -0.92
CA PRO A 300 5.42 23.26 -1.22
C PRO A 300 4.93 21.86 -0.82
N GLY A 301 5.74 20.82 -1.01
CA GLY A 301 5.40 19.45 -0.60
C GLY A 301 5.32 19.31 0.93
N GLU A 302 6.22 19.93 1.67
CA GLU A 302 6.13 20.00 3.13
C GLU A 302 4.87 20.71 3.60
N ALA A 303 4.53 21.85 2.99
CA ALA A 303 3.29 22.57 3.28
C ALA A 303 2.05 21.70 2.99
N ARG A 304 2.07 20.91 1.89
CA ARG A 304 1.00 19.97 1.54
C ARG A 304 0.85 18.86 2.59
N ARG A 305 1.96 18.28 3.09
CA ARG A 305 1.93 17.32 4.21
C ARG A 305 1.37 17.94 5.48
N ASN A 306 1.82 19.13 5.84
CA ASN A 306 1.32 19.83 7.03
C ASN A 306 -0.18 20.14 6.93
N LEU A 307 -0.69 20.46 5.74
CA LEU A 307 -2.11 20.63 5.51
C LEU A 307 -2.90 19.34 5.72
N LEU A 308 -2.41 18.19 5.23
CA LEU A 308 -3.03 16.88 5.50
C LEU A 308 -3.13 16.63 7.01
N TRP A 309 -2.03 16.82 7.75
CA TRP A 309 -2.03 16.63 9.20
C TRP A 309 -2.95 17.60 9.93
N LYS A 310 -3.13 18.84 9.43
CA LYS A 310 -4.12 19.78 9.93
C LYS A 310 -5.54 19.20 9.75
N ARG A 311 -5.87 18.62 8.58
CA ARG A 311 -7.17 17.98 8.32
C ARG A 311 -7.42 16.78 9.24
N ILE A 312 -6.41 15.94 9.43
CA ILE A 312 -6.51 14.78 10.34
C ILE A 312 -6.80 15.24 11.77
N LYS A 313 -6.05 16.23 12.27
CA LYS A 313 -6.26 16.80 13.61
C LYS A 313 -7.61 17.48 13.80
N GLN A 314 -8.10 18.16 12.77
CA GLN A 314 -9.45 18.75 12.77
C GLN A 314 -10.52 17.68 12.95
N PHE A 315 -10.37 16.53 12.33
CA PHE A 315 -11.31 15.41 12.47
C PHE A 315 -11.17 14.75 13.86
N SER A 316 -9.96 14.37 14.26
CA SER A 316 -9.63 13.89 15.61
C SER A 316 -8.10 13.83 15.84
N VAL A 317 -7.67 14.17 17.05
CA VAL A 317 -6.27 14.08 17.47
C VAL A 317 -5.80 12.65 17.76
N LYS A 318 -6.70 11.67 17.79
CA LYS A 318 -6.38 10.27 18.12
C LYS A 318 -5.76 9.50 16.97
N PHE A 319 -5.98 9.94 15.71
CA PHE A 319 -5.54 9.20 14.54
C PHE A 319 -4.08 9.43 14.19
N GLN A 320 -3.40 8.35 13.83
CA GLN A 320 -1.97 8.33 13.52
C GLN A 320 -1.67 8.37 12.01
N SER A 321 -2.72 8.32 11.19
CA SER A 321 -2.63 8.33 9.73
C SER A 321 -3.82 9.04 9.08
N ALA A 322 -3.82 9.14 7.76
CA ALA A 322 -4.94 9.66 6.98
C ALA A 322 -6.12 8.67 6.86
N ILE A 323 -5.99 7.47 7.41
CA ILE A 323 -6.99 6.41 7.38
C ILE A 323 -7.72 6.39 8.72
N ILE A 324 -9.03 6.54 8.66
CA ILE A 324 -9.90 6.66 9.83
C ILE A 324 -11.00 5.60 9.72
N PRO A 325 -10.88 4.48 10.44
CA PRO A 325 -11.92 3.46 10.46
C PRO A 325 -13.08 3.89 11.34
N ILE A 326 -14.30 3.81 10.80
CA ILE A 326 -15.57 3.92 11.57
C ILE A 326 -16.15 2.52 11.64
N LEU A 327 -15.85 1.82 12.72
CA LEU A 327 -16.28 0.45 12.95
C LEU A 327 -17.78 0.38 13.20
N ILE A 328 -18.49 -0.43 12.42
CA ILE A 328 -19.93 -0.68 12.54
C ILE A 328 -20.18 -2.14 12.95
N GLY A 329 -19.32 -3.05 12.49
CA GLY A 329 -19.35 -4.48 12.81
C GLY A 329 -20.18 -5.29 11.81
N ASP A 330 -21.48 -5.02 11.73
CA ASP A 330 -22.41 -5.72 10.84
C ASP A 330 -22.27 -5.24 9.39
N GLU A 331 -22.24 -6.18 8.44
CA GLU A 331 -22.03 -5.92 7.02
C GLU A 331 -23.19 -5.17 6.38
N THR A 332 -24.44 -5.53 6.72
CA THR A 332 -25.67 -4.92 6.18
C THR A 332 -25.81 -3.49 6.67
N ARG A 333 -25.65 -3.27 7.96
CA ARG A 333 -25.67 -1.93 8.57
C ARG A 333 -24.58 -1.03 8.00
N THR A 334 -23.42 -1.61 7.68
CA THR A 334 -22.32 -0.84 7.05
C THR A 334 -22.68 -0.40 5.64
N VAL A 335 -23.36 -1.25 4.86
CA VAL A 335 -23.84 -0.90 3.51
C VAL A 335 -24.94 0.17 3.60
N GLU A 336 -25.86 0.07 4.56
CA GLU A 336 -26.90 1.06 4.81
C GLU A 336 -26.30 2.42 5.17
N ALA A 337 -25.32 2.45 6.08
CA ALA A 337 -24.59 3.66 6.46
C ALA A 337 -23.89 4.32 5.26
N ALA A 338 -23.20 3.53 4.42
CA ALA A 338 -22.59 4.02 3.18
C ALA A 338 -23.63 4.57 2.19
N THR A 339 -24.82 3.98 2.14
CA THR A 339 -25.93 4.42 1.29
C THR A 339 -26.55 5.72 1.80
N LYS A 340 -26.74 5.85 3.13
CA LYS A 340 -27.22 7.08 3.79
C LYS A 340 -26.28 8.25 3.52
N LEU A 341 -24.96 8.05 3.65
CA LEU A 341 -23.96 9.07 3.32
C LEU A 341 -23.98 9.45 1.83
N ARG A 342 -24.17 8.47 0.94
CA ARG A 342 -24.30 8.75 -0.49
C ARG A 342 -25.54 9.58 -0.80
N GLY A 343 -26.65 9.39 -0.08
CA GLY A 343 -27.84 10.26 -0.13
C GLY A 343 -27.52 11.72 0.23
N GLN A 344 -26.48 11.95 1.04
CA GLN A 344 -25.97 13.28 1.41
C GLN A 344 -24.82 13.77 0.50
N ASN A 345 -24.61 13.14 -0.67
CA ASN A 345 -23.52 13.40 -1.60
C ASN A 345 -22.12 13.20 -1.00
N ILE A 346 -21.96 12.28 -0.06
CA ILE A 346 -20.69 11.87 0.54
C ILE A 346 -20.38 10.43 0.08
N PHE A 347 -19.20 10.22 -0.51
CA PHE A 347 -18.79 8.91 -1.01
C PHE A 347 -17.78 8.26 -0.07
N ILE A 348 -18.26 7.23 0.65
CA ILE A 348 -17.45 6.34 1.49
C ILE A 348 -18.02 4.94 1.31
N PRO A 349 -17.32 4.01 0.63
CA PRO A 349 -17.80 2.66 0.44
C PRO A 349 -17.71 1.85 1.74
N ALA A 350 -18.62 0.90 1.90
CA ALA A 350 -18.57 -0.09 2.97
C ALA A 350 -17.40 -1.06 2.75
N ILE A 351 -16.54 -1.21 3.75
CA ILE A 351 -15.50 -2.22 3.78
C ILE A 351 -16.01 -3.41 4.60
N ARG A 352 -15.99 -4.60 3.99
CA ARG A 352 -16.55 -5.83 4.55
C ARG A 352 -15.73 -7.05 4.10
N TYR A 353 -16.09 -8.22 4.61
CA TYR A 353 -15.47 -9.48 4.20
C TYR A 353 -15.38 -9.60 2.66
N PRO A 354 -14.28 -10.14 2.09
CA PRO A 354 -13.08 -10.67 2.74
C PRO A 354 -11.98 -9.62 3.00
N THR A 355 -12.23 -8.33 2.76
CA THR A 355 -11.23 -7.26 2.98
C THR A 355 -10.91 -7.08 4.47
N VAL A 356 -11.90 -7.27 5.32
CA VAL A 356 -11.79 -7.33 6.79
C VAL A 356 -12.50 -8.60 7.30
N ALA A 357 -12.24 -9.02 8.52
CA ALA A 357 -12.88 -10.18 9.11
C ALA A 357 -14.41 -9.98 9.23
N ARG A 358 -15.18 -11.09 9.22
CA ARG A 358 -16.64 -11.03 9.48
C ARG A 358 -16.91 -10.39 10.83
N GLY A 359 -17.99 -9.58 10.92
CA GLY A 359 -18.33 -8.87 12.13
C GLY A 359 -17.43 -7.66 12.43
N THR A 360 -16.53 -7.26 11.52
CA THR A 360 -15.65 -6.10 11.66
C THR A 360 -15.81 -5.12 10.50
N ALA A 361 -16.97 -5.13 9.83
CA ALA A 361 -17.27 -4.24 8.74
C ALA A 361 -17.25 -2.77 9.19
N ARG A 362 -16.78 -1.89 8.31
CA ARG A 362 -16.53 -0.49 8.64
C ARG A 362 -16.68 0.44 7.45
N LEU A 363 -16.88 1.72 7.73
CA LEU A 363 -16.60 2.78 6.77
C LEU A 363 -15.11 3.16 6.91
N ARG A 364 -14.37 3.12 5.82
CA ARG A 364 -12.96 3.55 5.81
C ARG A 364 -12.88 4.97 5.26
N VAL A 365 -12.93 5.94 6.17
CA VAL A 365 -12.74 7.34 5.83
C VAL A 365 -11.27 7.59 5.52
N THR A 366 -11.02 8.35 4.46
CA THR A 366 -9.68 8.79 4.09
C THR A 366 -9.67 10.30 3.88
N LEU A 367 -8.79 10.99 4.59
CA LEU A 367 -8.57 12.41 4.41
C LEU A 367 -7.44 12.68 3.41
N THR A 368 -7.57 13.76 2.65
CA THR A 368 -6.52 14.23 1.75
C THR A 368 -6.18 15.70 2.04
N ALA A 369 -4.98 16.13 1.66
CA ALA A 369 -4.58 17.53 1.75
C ALA A 369 -5.47 18.45 0.90
N ALA A 370 -6.13 17.91 -0.11
CA ALA A 370 -7.01 18.66 -1.01
C ALA A 370 -8.39 18.95 -0.43
N HIS A 371 -8.81 18.30 0.67
CA HIS A 371 -10.05 18.66 1.35
C HIS A 371 -9.95 20.05 2.02
N THR A 372 -11.05 20.79 1.99
CA THR A 372 -11.20 22.06 2.71
C THR A 372 -11.65 21.81 4.16
N ASP A 373 -11.47 22.82 5.05
CA ASP A 373 -11.98 22.78 6.43
C ASP A 373 -13.50 22.54 6.44
N LYS A 374 -14.24 23.19 5.53
CA LYS A 374 -15.71 23.04 5.40
C LYS A 374 -16.13 21.62 5.04
N GLU A 375 -15.40 20.97 4.13
CA GLU A 375 -15.69 19.58 3.70
C GLU A 375 -15.43 18.59 4.82
N VAL A 376 -14.37 18.79 5.62
CA VAL A 376 -14.10 17.95 6.80
C VAL A 376 -15.18 18.15 7.86
N SER A 377 -15.66 19.38 8.10
CA SER A 377 -16.78 19.63 9.02
C SER A 377 -18.07 18.98 8.52
N GLN A 378 -18.37 19.09 7.22
CA GLN A 378 -19.55 18.44 6.61
C GLN A 378 -19.51 16.93 6.79
N LEU A 379 -18.36 16.28 6.64
CA LEU A 379 -18.17 14.86 6.91
C LEU A 379 -18.47 14.55 8.38
N THR A 380 -17.91 15.33 9.30
CA THR A 380 -18.09 15.12 10.74
C THR A 380 -19.57 15.19 11.13
N ASP A 381 -20.30 16.16 10.59
CA ASP A 381 -21.73 16.32 10.87
C ASP A 381 -22.55 15.18 10.26
N ALA A 382 -22.23 14.76 9.04
CA ALA A 382 -22.88 13.63 8.40
C ALA A 382 -22.67 12.31 9.17
N LEU A 383 -21.48 12.08 9.72
CA LEU A 383 -21.20 10.88 10.53
C LEU A 383 -21.98 10.87 11.85
N LYS A 384 -22.25 12.02 12.47
CA LYS A 384 -23.12 12.10 13.66
C LYS A 384 -24.54 11.60 13.37
N THR A 385 -25.05 11.84 12.16
CA THR A 385 -26.39 11.37 11.76
C THR A 385 -26.50 9.87 11.56
N LEU A 386 -25.38 9.13 11.53
CA LEU A 386 -25.39 7.67 11.46
C LEU A 386 -25.63 7.02 12.83
N ASN A 387 -25.30 7.72 13.92
CA ASN A 387 -25.43 7.25 15.30
C ASN A 387 -26.76 7.71 15.95
N ALA A 388 -27.55 8.47 15.24
CA ALA A 388 -28.91 8.89 15.61
C ALA A 388 -29.95 8.01 14.89
#